data_368a80216aa1a8e8fd8e10bcdca90219
#
_entry.id   368a80216aa1a8e8fd8e10bcdca90219
#
_cell.length_a   1.000
_cell.length_b   1.000
_cell.length_c   1.000
_cell.angle_alpha   90.00
_cell.angle_beta   90.00
_cell.angle_gamma   90.00
#
_symmetry.space_group_name_H-M   'P 1'
#
loop_
_entity.id
_entity.type
_entity.pdbx_description
1 polymer ?
#
loop_
_entity_poly.entity_id
_entity_poly.type
_entity_poly.pdbx_seq_one_letter_code
_entity_poly.pdbx_strand_id
1 'polypeptide(L)' 'MKTILLIALTLAASAAYAGTAFFQYERTTGITKQCVYDYLGNEYTITLSAVTLCPLTIQI' A
#
# COMPACT_ATOMS: atom_id res chain seq x y z
N MET A 1 -25.22 -10.71 22.67
CA MET A 1 -24.53 -11.67 21.78
C MET A 1 -24.28 -11.09 20.42
N LYS A 2 -25.36 -10.74 19.71
CA LYS A 2 -25.20 -10.17 18.36
C LYS A 2 -24.43 -8.87 18.35
N THR A 3 -24.62 -8.05 19.36
CA THR A 3 -23.92 -6.77 19.46
C THR A 3 -22.40 -6.97 19.53
N ILE A 4 -21.97 -7.99 20.24
CA ILE A 4 -20.56 -8.30 20.39
C ILE A 4 -19.94 -8.69 19.04
N LEU A 5 -20.67 -9.47 18.25
CA LEU A 5 -20.19 -9.87 16.92
C LEU A 5 -20.02 -8.68 15.99
N LEU A 6 -20.92 -7.72 16.03
CA LEU A 6 -20.84 -6.53 15.21
C LEU A 6 -19.62 -5.70 15.57
N ILE A 7 -19.32 -5.57 16.84
CA ILE A 7 -18.14 -4.83 17.30
C ILE A 7 -16.86 -5.49 16.80
N ALA A 8 -16.80 -6.81 16.86
CA ALA A 8 -15.62 -7.54 16.39
C ALA A 8 -15.39 -7.33 14.90
N LEU A 9 -16.44 -7.32 14.10
CA LEU A 9 -16.31 -7.10 12.67
C LEU A 9 -15.83 -5.68 12.36
N THR A 10 -16.28 -4.70 13.12
CA THR A 10 -15.86 -3.32 12.94
C THR A 10 -14.36 -3.17 13.20
N LEU A 11 -13.86 -3.79 14.24
CA LEU A 11 -12.43 -3.75 14.57
C LEU A 11 -11.58 -4.39 13.47
N ALA A 12 -12.04 -5.51 12.94
CA ALA A 12 -11.33 -6.18 11.86
C ALA A 12 -11.24 -5.30 10.62
N ALA A 13 -12.33 -4.62 10.27
CA ALA A 13 -12.35 -3.73 9.12
C ALA A 13 -11.40 -2.54 9.33
N SER A 14 -11.33 -2.00 10.54
CA SER A 14 -10.43 -0.89 10.83
C SER A 14 -8.97 -1.28 10.67
N ALA A 15 -8.62 -2.51 11.01
CA ALA A 15 -7.25 -2.98 10.90
C ALA A 15 -6.78 -3.12 9.45
N ALA A 16 -7.70 -3.12 8.48
CA ALA A 16 -7.34 -3.25 7.07
C ALA A 16 -6.57 -2.05 6.52
N TYR A 17 -6.64 -0.89 7.19
CA TYR A 17 -5.94 0.31 6.76
C TYR A 17 -4.88 0.68 7.79
N ALA A 18 -3.86 -0.17 7.90
CA ALA A 18 -2.86 -0.02 8.94
C ALA A 18 -1.85 1.08 8.66
N GLY A 19 -1.62 1.45 7.41
CA GLY A 19 -0.63 2.46 7.14
C GLY A 19 -0.61 2.99 5.72
N THR A 20 0.22 4.02 5.53
CA THR A 20 0.43 4.67 4.24
C THR A 20 1.92 4.68 3.96
N ALA A 21 2.33 4.09 2.84
CA ALA A 21 3.72 4.10 2.43
C ALA A 21 3.96 5.27 1.49
N PHE A 22 5.14 5.89 1.58
CA PHE A 22 5.50 7.07 0.81
C PHE A 22 6.50 6.75 -0.28
N PHE A 23 6.31 7.34 -1.45
CA PHE A 23 7.18 7.13 -2.59
C PHE A 23 8.62 7.53 -2.29
N GLN A 24 9.57 6.67 -2.66
CA GLN A 24 10.99 6.93 -2.48
C GLN A 24 11.69 7.14 -3.82
N TYR A 25 11.57 6.17 -4.72
CA TYR A 25 12.19 6.26 -6.03
C TYR A 25 11.54 5.25 -6.98
N GLU A 26 11.87 5.38 -8.26
CA GLU A 26 11.35 4.47 -9.27
C GLU A 26 12.49 3.94 -10.13
N ARG A 27 12.27 2.77 -10.70
CA ARG A 27 13.20 2.14 -11.64
C ARG A 27 12.40 1.67 -12.84
N THR A 28 12.87 2.01 -14.03
CA THR A 28 12.23 1.53 -15.27
C THR A 28 13.09 0.44 -15.85
N THR A 29 12.48 -0.71 -16.18
CA THR A 29 13.17 -1.84 -16.76
C THR A 29 12.36 -2.33 -17.96
N GLY A 30 12.84 -2.07 -19.17
CA GLY A 30 12.11 -2.43 -20.38
C GLY A 30 10.77 -1.73 -20.44
N ILE A 31 9.68 -2.50 -20.46
CA ILE A 31 8.33 -1.97 -20.60
C ILE A 31 7.62 -1.86 -19.24
N THR A 32 8.32 -2.15 -18.16
CA THR A 32 7.74 -2.08 -16.81
C THR A 32 8.51 -1.10 -15.95
N LYS A 33 7.86 -0.64 -14.91
CA LYS A 33 8.41 0.30 -13.95
C LYS A 33 8.14 -0.23 -12.54
N GLN A 34 9.14 -0.12 -11.67
CA GLN A 34 9.00 -0.47 -10.27
C GLN A 34 9.00 0.79 -9.44
N CYS A 35 7.94 0.99 -8.67
CA CYS A 35 7.82 2.12 -7.76
C CYS A 35 8.09 1.62 -6.35
N VAL A 36 9.07 2.23 -5.69
CA VAL A 36 9.52 1.81 -4.37
C VAL A 36 9.04 2.79 -3.31
N TYR A 37 8.42 2.25 -2.27
CA TYR A 37 7.81 3.02 -1.19
C TYR A 37 8.38 2.60 0.15
N ASP A 38 8.33 3.51 1.12
CA ASP A 38 8.80 3.23 2.47
C ASP A 38 7.68 3.43 3.48
N TYR A 39 7.57 2.48 4.41
CA TYR A 39 6.64 2.59 5.53
C TYR A 39 7.37 2.10 6.78
N LEU A 40 7.69 3.04 7.67
CA LEU A 40 8.35 2.75 8.94
C LEU A 40 9.61 1.89 8.77
N GLY A 41 10.40 2.20 7.76
CA GLY A 41 11.63 1.46 7.50
C GLY A 41 11.47 0.20 6.66
N ASN A 42 10.25 -0.16 6.31
CA ASN A 42 9.99 -1.31 5.43
C ASN A 42 9.77 -0.84 4.01
N GLU A 43 10.39 -1.54 3.08
CA GLU A 43 10.32 -1.20 1.66
C GLU A 43 9.23 -2.00 0.96
N TYR A 44 8.40 -1.31 0.19
CA TYR A 44 7.33 -1.93 -0.60
C TYR A 44 7.51 -1.54 -2.05
N THR A 45 7.40 -2.51 -2.94
CA THR A 45 7.59 -2.29 -4.37
C THR A 45 6.34 -2.71 -5.12
N ILE A 46 5.87 -1.84 -6.01
CA ILE A 46 4.79 -2.18 -6.93
C ILE A 46 5.31 -2.09 -8.37
N THR A 47 4.76 -2.92 -9.25
CA THR A 47 5.17 -2.96 -10.65
C THR A 47 4.06 -2.40 -11.52
N LEU A 48 4.39 -1.44 -12.36
CA LEU A 48 3.46 -0.77 -13.26
C LEU A 48 4.01 -0.78 -14.68
N SER A 49 3.18 -0.38 -15.64
CA SER A 49 3.64 -0.11 -16.99
C SER A 49 4.61 1.07 -16.98
N ALA A 50 5.65 1.04 -17.81
CA ALA A 50 6.67 2.09 -17.83
C ALA A 50 6.09 3.48 -18.12
N VAL A 51 4.94 3.56 -18.76
CA VAL A 51 4.29 4.84 -19.09
C VAL A 51 3.38 5.36 -17.99
N THR A 52 3.19 4.59 -16.93
CA THR A 52 2.31 4.95 -15.81
C THR A 52 3.12 5.69 -14.75
N LEU A 53 2.54 6.75 -14.19
CA LEU A 53 3.21 7.47 -13.10
C LEU A 53 3.04 6.72 -11.78
N CYS A 54 4.09 6.74 -10.96
CA CYS A 54 4.02 6.17 -9.61
C CYS A 54 3.16 7.08 -8.73
N PRO A 55 2.16 6.54 -8.02
CA PRO A 55 1.43 7.34 -7.03
C PRO A 55 2.39 7.79 -5.92
N LEU A 56 2.09 8.95 -5.31
CA LEU A 56 2.95 9.48 -4.24
C LEU A 56 2.84 8.67 -2.96
N THR A 57 1.71 8.02 -2.75
CA THR A 57 1.49 7.17 -1.57
C THR A 57 0.70 5.93 -1.97
N ILE A 58 0.85 4.87 -1.19
CA ILE A 58 0.02 3.66 -1.34
C ILE A 58 -0.48 3.22 0.03
N GLN A 59 -1.63 2.56 0.03
CA GLN A 59 -2.21 2.01 1.25
C GLN A 59 -1.75 0.56 1.43
N ILE A 60 -1.33 0.22 2.62
CA ILE A 60 -0.86 -1.12 2.91
C ILE A 60 -1.57 -1.73 4.11
#